data_b4e31500060682eecebfbbaab07fb36b
#
_entry.id   b4e31500060682eecebfbbaab07fb36b
#
_cell.length_a   1.000
_cell.length_b   1.000
_cell.length_c   1.000
_cell.angle_alpha   90.00
_cell.angle_beta   90.00
_cell.angle_gamma   90.00
#
_symmetry.space_group_name_H-M   'P 1'
#
loop_
_entity.id
_entity.type
_entity.pdbx_description
1 polymer ?
#
loop_
_entity_poly.entity_id
_entity_poly.type
_entity_poly.pdbx_seq_one_letter_code
_entity_poly.pdbx_strand_id
1 'polypeptide(L)' 'MDDFKVFYDEKEDVLYLAKEGEEAEVVEISPGINMELDCNGNLIGVELFKASRIFKDVLKSMEKKLQVT' A
#
# COMPACT_ATOMS: atom_id res chain seq x y z
N MET A 1 -9.46 0.97 12.49
CA MET A 1 -8.46 1.32 11.57
C MET A 1 -8.54 2.73 11.10
N ASP A 2 -8.88 3.45 11.92
CA ASP A 2 -8.90 4.81 11.81
C ASP A 2 -7.52 5.25 11.73
N ASP A 3 -7.09 6.20 11.37
CA ASP A 3 -5.82 6.86 11.51
C ASP A 3 -4.78 6.64 10.44
N PHE A 4 -5.01 5.77 9.47
CA PHE A 4 -4.12 5.72 8.32
C PHE A 4 -4.45 6.88 7.40
N LYS A 5 -3.43 7.65 7.07
CA LYS A 5 -3.52 8.72 6.08
C LYS A 5 -2.95 8.22 4.77
N VAL A 6 -3.48 8.75 3.68
CA VAL A 6 -3.07 8.33 2.33
C VAL A 6 -2.33 9.47 1.65
N PHE A 7 -1.14 9.15 1.13
CA PHE A 7 -0.33 10.09 0.37
C PHE A 7 0.01 9.45 -0.96
N TYR A 8 -0.17 10.18 -2.03
CA TYR A 8 0.20 9.68 -3.35
C TYR A 8 1.15 10.66 -4.03
N ASP A 9 2.31 10.16 -4.45
CA ASP A 9 3.30 10.92 -5.19
C ASP A 9 3.15 10.59 -6.67
N GLU A 10 2.56 11.50 -7.41
CA GLU A 10 2.31 11.31 -8.84
C GLU A 10 3.59 11.16 -9.66
N LYS A 11 4.62 11.88 -9.28
CA LYS A 11 5.90 11.85 -10.01
C LYS A 11 6.56 10.48 -9.93
N GLU A 12 6.59 9.93 -8.73
CA GLU A 12 7.26 8.66 -8.48
C GLU A 12 6.31 7.47 -8.59
N ASP A 13 5.01 7.74 -8.67
CA ASP A 13 3.96 6.72 -8.69
C ASP A 13 4.06 5.83 -7.44
N VAL A 14 4.17 6.46 -6.28
CA VAL A 14 4.23 5.78 -5.00
C VAL A 14 3.01 6.16 -4.17
N LEU A 15 2.30 5.15 -3.71
CA LEU A 15 1.21 5.34 -2.77
C LEU A 15 1.70 4.97 -1.39
N TYR A 16 1.48 5.84 -0.43
CA TYR A 16 1.93 5.63 0.94
C TYR A 16 0.75 5.74 1.89
N LEU A 17 0.54 4.69 2.66
CA LEU A 17 -0.45 4.67 3.74
C LEU A 17 0.32 4.70 5.04
N ALA A 18 0.01 5.66 5.91
CA ALA A 18 0.78 5.82 7.14
C ALA A 18 -0.09 6.29 8.29
N LYS A 19 0.29 5.87 9.48
CA LYS A 19 -0.27 6.40 10.71
C LYS A 19 0.88 6.76 11.64
N GLU A 20 0.56 7.41 12.74
CA GLU A 20 1.58 7.80 13.71
C GLU A 20 2.29 6.58 14.29
N GLY A 21 3.59 6.72 14.52
CA GLY A 21 4.41 5.69 15.09
C GLY A 21 5.84 5.84 14.62
N GLU A 22 6.75 5.19 15.33
CA GLU A 22 8.15 5.17 14.95
C GLU A 22 8.48 3.86 14.25
N GLU A 23 9.01 3.99 13.05
CA GLU A 23 9.41 2.83 12.27
C GLU A 23 10.60 2.15 12.93
N ALA A 24 10.48 0.85 13.17
CA ALA A 24 11.56 0.04 13.69
C ALA A 24 12.03 -0.98 12.65
N GLU A 25 11.14 -1.40 11.75
CA GLU A 25 11.46 -2.41 10.77
C GLU A 25 10.68 -2.17 9.48
N VAL A 26 11.33 -2.40 8.35
CA VAL A 26 10.68 -2.38 7.04
C VAL A 26 10.77 -3.78 6.46
N VAL A 27 9.64 -4.31 6.03
CA VAL A 27 9.58 -5.65 5.45
C VAL A 27 9.04 -5.57 4.03
N GLU A 28 9.81 -6.07 3.08
CA GLU A 28 9.35 -6.17 1.69
C GLU A 28 8.53 -7.44 1.58
N ILE A 29 7.21 -7.31 1.41
CA ILE A 29 6.33 -8.47 1.33
C ILE A 29 6.16 -8.97 -0.09
N SER A 30 6.48 -8.13 -1.06
CA SER A 30 6.40 -8.47 -2.48
C SER A 30 7.17 -7.39 -3.21
N PRO A 31 7.71 -7.65 -4.41
CA PRO A 31 8.39 -6.59 -5.14
C PRO A 31 7.49 -5.36 -5.29
N GLY A 32 7.97 -4.24 -4.82
CA GLY A 32 7.24 -2.99 -4.87
C GLY A 32 6.26 -2.74 -3.75
N ILE A 33 6.19 -3.64 -2.75
CA ILE A 33 5.28 -3.47 -1.62
C ILE A 33 6.05 -3.65 -0.32
N ASN A 34 6.17 -2.58 0.46
CA ASN A 34 6.84 -2.60 1.74
C ASN A 34 5.89 -2.31 2.88
N MET A 35 6.06 -3.03 3.99
CA MET A 35 5.35 -2.75 5.23
C MET A 35 6.31 -2.13 6.23
N GLU A 36 5.85 -1.13 6.96
CA GLU A 36 6.60 -0.52 8.04
C GLU A 36 5.98 -0.90 9.37
N LEU A 37 6.79 -1.41 10.27
CA LEU A 37 6.34 -1.89 11.57
C LEU A 37 7.00 -1.09 12.68
N ASP A 38 6.30 -0.92 13.79
CA ASP A 38 6.90 -0.31 14.98
C ASP A 38 7.65 -1.37 15.78
N CYS A 39 8.21 -0.97 16.94
CA CYS A 39 9.00 -1.88 17.75
C CYS A 39 8.19 -3.02 18.36
N ASN A 40 6.89 -2.91 18.37
CA ASN A 40 5.99 -3.95 18.87
C ASN A 40 5.42 -4.83 17.76
N GLY A 41 5.87 -4.61 16.53
CA GLY A 41 5.40 -5.38 15.39
C GLY A 41 4.07 -4.91 14.82
N ASN A 42 3.60 -3.74 15.23
CA ASN A 42 2.35 -3.19 14.70
C ASN A 42 2.59 -2.49 13.37
N LEU A 43 1.65 -2.66 12.44
CA LEU A 43 1.74 -2.02 11.14
C LEU A 43 1.47 -0.51 11.26
N ILE A 44 2.42 0.29 10.81
CA ILE A 44 2.29 1.74 10.83
C ILE A 44 2.42 2.37 9.44
N GLY A 45 2.79 1.59 8.44
CA GLY A 45 2.89 2.13 7.09
C GLY A 45 2.93 1.06 6.03
N VAL A 46 2.49 1.42 4.83
CA VAL A 46 2.59 0.58 3.65
C VAL A 46 3.01 1.46 2.48
N GLU A 47 4.04 1.05 1.77
CA GLU A 47 4.49 1.75 0.56
C GLU A 47 4.24 0.86 -0.65
N LEU A 48 3.58 1.43 -1.65
CA LEU A 48 3.29 0.75 -2.91
C LEU A 48 4.00 1.50 -4.02
N PHE A 49 5.07 0.91 -4.55
CA PHE A 49 5.79 1.46 -5.69
C PHE A 49 5.09 1.05 -6.97
N LYS A 50 5.09 1.94 -7.95
CA LYS A 50 4.34 1.73 -9.20
C LYS A 50 2.87 1.45 -8.91
N ALA A 51 2.31 2.26 -8.04
CA ALA A 51 0.97 2.07 -7.51
C ALA A 51 -0.09 2.01 -8.60
N SER A 52 0.05 2.81 -9.64
CA SER A 52 -0.93 2.82 -10.73
C SER A 52 -1.04 1.46 -11.41
N ARG A 53 0.07 0.72 -11.51
CA ARG A 53 0.05 -0.63 -12.09
C ARG A 53 -0.68 -1.61 -11.21
N ILE A 54 -0.41 -1.54 -9.91
CA ILE A 54 -1.06 -2.43 -8.94
C ILE A 54 -2.56 -2.24 -8.98
N PHE A 55 -3.00 -0.99 -8.95
CA PHE A 55 -4.43 -0.68 -8.98
C PHE A 55 -5.06 -1.07 -10.30
N LYS A 56 -4.34 -0.90 -11.40
CA LYS A 56 -4.86 -1.26 -12.72
C LYS A 56 -5.17 -2.76 -12.78
N ASP A 57 -4.28 -3.58 -12.25
CA ASP A 57 -4.48 -5.02 -12.25
C ASP A 57 -5.66 -5.42 -11.36
N VAL A 58 -5.78 -4.81 -10.20
CA VAL A 58 -6.90 -5.05 -9.31
C VAL A 58 -8.22 -4.66 -9.97
N LEU A 59 -8.26 -3.50 -10.61
CA LEU A 59 -9.45 -3.03 -11.29
C LEU A 59 -9.86 -3.95 -12.42
N LYS A 60 -8.90 -4.46 -13.17
CA LYS A 60 -9.17 -5.42 -14.24
C LYS A 60 -9.80 -6.70 -13.71
N SER A 61 -9.26 -7.19 -12.59
CA SER A 61 -9.82 -8.39 -11.94
C SER A 61 -11.24 -8.15 -11.47
N MET A 62 -11.50 -6.98 -10.91
CA MET A 62 -12.82 -6.61 -10.45
C MET A 62 -13.80 -6.48 -11.61
N GLU A 63 -13.37 -5.88 -12.70
CA GLU A 63 -14.21 -5.76 -13.91
C GLU A 63 -14.65 -7.12 -14.41
N LYS A 64 -13.74 -8.08 -14.47
CA LYS A 64 -14.07 -9.43 -14.91
C LYS A 64 -15.14 -10.06 -14.05
N LYS A 65 -15.02 -9.90 -12.74
CA LYS A 65 -16.00 -10.45 -11.80
C LYS A 65 -17.36 -9.80 -11.94
N LEU A 66 -17.38 -8.49 -12.20
CA LEU A 66 -18.63 -7.77 -12.37
C LEU A 66 -19.31 -8.13 -13.68
N GLN A 67 -18.56 -8.44 -14.71
CA GLN A 67 -19.11 -8.80 -16.01
C GLN A 67 -19.78 -10.16 -16.02
N VAL A 68 -19.45 -10.99 -15.07
CA VAL A 68 -20.04 -12.34 -14.99
C VAL A 68 -21.47 -12.28 -14.49
N THR A 69 -21.83 -11.22 -13.86
CA THR A 69 -23.19 -11.04 -13.41
C THR A 69 -24.04 -10.41 -14.51
#